data_1c5ee7d12ae7461b8f492729532a43d7
#
_entry.id   1c5ee7d12ae7461b8f492729532a43d7
#
_cell.length_a   1.000
_cell.length_b   1.000
_cell.length_c   1.000
_cell.angle_alpha   90.00
_cell.angle_beta   90.00
_cell.angle_gamma   90.00
#
_symmetry.space_group_name_H-M   'P 1'
#
loop_
_entity.id
_entity.type
_entity.pdbx_description
1 polymer ?
#
loop_
_entity_poly.entity_id
_entity_poly.type
_entity_poly.pdbx_seq_one_letter_code
_entity_poly.pdbx_strand_id
1 'polypeptide(L)'
;MGTVKLQVIQHENRDWIQIQNEGYIENLAGIIKSVPGGGWNKVIGWRVPANSKCRDLLLNQIRIHGISSREIDAVICIQEKTPLRKIALSETEEVAVLKLVEQLMLQRYSHNTIRTYRQAFFQYLMETNNSLTNTDRDQIRNYLLKQIKQQKWSESTQNTFINALAFYFRKVSRQEIDLRNLRPREPKSLPNVLSEEEVVKIIQACENTKHKTILMLIYSAGLRLSEVISIRKDDLHFASNKIFVKSGKGKKDRYSLLSEKMKTQLQTYQSAYRPRYWLFEGQTEEQYSVRSVQAILRRAVEKAGVNPFATVHTLRHSFATHLLERGTDIRYIQEILGHSSVKTTEIYTHITKKGGEQIKSPLDNLEL
;
A
#
# COMPACT_ATOMS: atom_id res chain seq x y z
N MET A 1 -8.18 -35.75 1.03
CA MET A 1 -8.69 -35.76 -0.35
C MET A 1 -9.51 -34.49 -0.54
N GLY A 2 -9.21 -33.70 -1.57
CA GLY A 2 -9.96 -32.48 -1.84
C GLY A 2 -11.23 -32.78 -2.63
N THR A 3 -12.26 -31.96 -2.47
CA THR A 3 -13.52 -32.06 -3.20
C THR A 3 -13.69 -30.80 -4.05
N VAL A 4 -14.19 -30.97 -5.28
CA VAL A 4 -14.59 -29.85 -6.14
C VAL A 4 -16.10 -29.86 -6.33
N LYS A 5 -16.70 -28.67 -6.28
CA LYS A 5 -18.08 -28.44 -6.72
C LYS A 5 -18.06 -28.00 -8.16
N LEU A 6 -18.87 -28.64 -8.98
CA LEU A 6 -19.05 -28.35 -10.41
C LEU A 6 -20.46 -27.79 -10.61
N GLN A 7 -20.56 -26.61 -11.15
CA GLN A 7 -21.83 -25.93 -11.39
C GLN A 7 -21.87 -25.34 -12.79
N VAL A 8 -22.97 -25.58 -13.51
CA VAL A 8 -23.18 -24.94 -14.81
C VAL A 8 -23.65 -23.51 -14.58
N ILE A 9 -22.96 -22.57 -15.21
CA ILE A 9 -23.28 -21.14 -15.15
C ILE A 9 -23.33 -20.57 -16.57
N GLN A 10 -24.23 -19.62 -16.79
CA GLN A 10 -24.31 -18.88 -18.05
C GLN A 10 -23.64 -17.50 -17.89
N HIS A 11 -22.64 -17.21 -18.72
CA HIS A 11 -21.92 -15.96 -18.72
C HIS A 11 -21.48 -15.58 -20.14
N GLU A 12 -21.67 -14.32 -20.55
CA GLU A 12 -21.36 -13.81 -21.90
C GLU A 12 -22.00 -14.65 -23.02
N ASN A 13 -23.26 -15.02 -22.87
CA ASN A 13 -24.02 -15.87 -23.79
C ASN A 13 -23.39 -17.24 -24.07
N ARG A 14 -22.63 -17.77 -23.14
CA ARG A 14 -22.04 -19.11 -23.19
C ARG A 14 -22.22 -19.83 -21.87
N ASP A 15 -22.38 -21.14 -21.96
CA ASP A 15 -22.44 -21.98 -20.77
C ASP A 15 -21.04 -22.45 -20.37
N TRP A 16 -20.76 -22.32 -19.08
CA TRP A 16 -19.48 -22.68 -18.46
C TRP A 16 -19.72 -23.62 -17.27
N ILE A 17 -18.83 -24.55 -17.05
CA ILE A 17 -18.74 -25.29 -15.80
C ILE A 17 -17.81 -24.50 -14.88
N GLN A 18 -18.35 -23.90 -13.82
CA GLN A 18 -17.58 -23.29 -12.75
C GLN A 18 -17.06 -24.38 -11.81
N ILE A 19 -15.80 -24.24 -11.39
CA ILE A 19 -15.12 -25.19 -10.51
C ILE A 19 -14.79 -24.46 -9.23
N GLN A 20 -15.40 -24.89 -8.11
CA GLN A 20 -15.14 -24.38 -6.78
C GLN A 20 -14.49 -25.49 -5.95
N ASN A 21 -13.34 -25.21 -5.31
CA ASN A 21 -12.66 -26.18 -4.46
C ASN A 21 -13.13 -26.05 -3.01
N GLU A 22 -13.38 -27.18 -2.38
CA GLU A 22 -13.57 -27.30 -0.93
C GLU A 22 -12.25 -27.79 -0.33
N GLY A 23 -11.45 -26.87 0.21
CA GLY A 23 -10.11 -27.13 0.74
C GLY A 23 -8.99 -26.98 -0.29
N TYR A 24 -7.77 -27.26 0.14
CA TYR A 24 -6.59 -27.18 -0.72
C TYR A 24 -6.50 -28.42 -1.65
N ILE A 25 -6.35 -28.19 -2.94
CA ILE A 25 -6.15 -29.22 -3.96
C ILE A 25 -4.88 -28.88 -4.71
N GLU A 26 -3.88 -29.76 -4.61
CA GLU A 26 -2.62 -29.60 -5.31
C GLU A 26 -2.80 -29.64 -6.82
N ASN A 27 -2.18 -28.70 -7.54
CA ASN A 27 -2.20 -28.57 -9.00
C ASN A 27 -3.59 -28.45 -9.66
N LEU A 28 -4.63 -28.03 -8.93
CA LEU A 28 -5.97 -27.81 -9.51
C LEU A 28 -5.95 -26.92 -10.76
N ALA A 29 -5.13 -25.86 -10.72
CA ALA A 29 -4.94 -24.94 -11.84
C ALA A 29 -4.39 -25.64 -13.10
N GLY A 30 -3.45 -26.56 -12.94
CA GLY A 30 -2.89 -27.37 -14.03
C GLY A 30 -3.94 -28.32 -14.64
N ILE A 31 -4.72 -28.96 -13.79
CA ILE A 31 -5.82 -29.85 -14.18
C ILE A 31 -6.85 -29.11 -15.03
N ILE A 32 -7.29 -27.92 -14.59
CA ILE A 32 -8.27 -27.12 -15.32
C ILE A 32 -7.73 -26.61 -16.66
N LYS A 33 -6.48 -26.15 -16.68
CA LYS A 33 -5.83 -25.67 -17.91
C LYS A 33 -5.53 -26.77 -18.92
N SER A 34 -5.49 -28.03 -18.52
CA SER A 34 -5.35 -29.17 -19.45
C SER A 34 -6.60 -29.45 -20.28
N VAL A 35 -7.75 -28.91 -19.84
CA VAL A 35 -9.01 -29.00 -20.60
C VAL A 35 -9.07 -27.85 -21.61
N PRO A 36 -9.36 -28.11 -22.91
CA PRO A 36 -9.48 -27.07 -23.92
C PRO A 36 -10.44 -25.93 -23.51
N GLY A 37 -9.96 -24.69 -23.50
CA GLY A 37 -10.73 -23.52 -23.06
C GLY A 37 -10.85 -23.35 -21.54
N GLY A 38 -10.22 -24.23 -20.76
CA GLY A 38 -10.15 -24.13 -19.30
C GLY A 38 -9.24 -23.00 -18.84
N GLY A 39 -9.64 -22.29 -17.78
CA GLY A 39 -8.86 -21.19 -17.26
C GLY A 39 -9.56 -20.43 -16.14
N TRP A 40 -8.92 -19.32 -15.73
CA TRP A 40 -9.44 -18.42 -14.69
C TRP A 40 -10.11 -17.19 -15.30
N ASN A 41 -11.26 -16.83 -14.78
CA ASN A 41 -11.96 -15.60 -15.10
C ASN A 41 -12.24 -14.77 -13.83
N LYS A 42 -12.13 -13.45 -13.90
CA LYS A 42 -12.31 -12.56 -12.74
C LYS A 42 -13.73 -12.60 -12.12
N VAL A 43 -14.75 -12.89 -12.92
CA VAL A 43 -16.15 -12.90 -12.50
C VAL A 43 -16.56 -14.26 -11.98
N ILE A 44 -16.22 -15.31 -12.70
CA ILE A 44 -16.72 -16.68 -12.44
C ILE A 44 -15.67 -17.63 -11.85
N GLY A 45 -14.42 -17.20 -11.69
CA GLY A 45 -13.35 -18.01 -11.13
C GLY A 45 -12.83 -19.08 -12.12
N TRP A 46 -12.45 -20.26 -11.60
CA TRP A 46 -12.01 -21.40 -12.41
C TRP A 46 -13.16 -21.95 -13.24
N ARG A 47 -12.96 -22.11 -14.53
CA ARG A 47 -14.00 -22.52 -15.47
C ARG A 47 -13.49 -23.40 -16.61
N VAL A 48 -14.36 -24.21 -17.17
CA VAL A 48 -14.20 -24.88 -18.46
C VAL A 48 -15.49 -24.71 -19.29
N PRO A 49 -15.44 -24.80 -20.65
CA PRO A 49 -16.65 -24.76 -21.47
C PRO A 49 -17.61 -25.89 -21.10
N ALA A 50 -18.92 -25.61 -21.01
CA ALA A 50 -19.95 -26.57 -20.61
C ALA A 50 -20.44 -27.47 -21.76
N ASN A 51 -19.54 -27.89 -22.66
CA ASN A 51 -19.84 -28.90 -23.65
C ASN A 51 -19.48 -30.30 -23.13
N SER A 52 -20.12 -31.35 -23.68
CA SER A 52 -19.94 -32.74 -23.25
C SER A 52 -18.47 -33.16 -23.26
N LYS A 53 -17.74 -32.83 -24.32
CA LYS A 53 -16.31 -33.19 -24.48
C LYS A 53 -15.42 -32.59 -23.40
N CYS A 54 -15.60 -31.31 -23.08
CA CYS A 54 -14.82 -30.64 -22.02
C CYS A 54 -15.22 -31.13 -20.63
N ARG A 55 -16.51 -31.41 -20.41
CA ARG A 55 -17.01 -32.00 -19.15
C ARG A 55 -16.39 -33.38 -18.90
N ASP A 56 -16.41 -34.25 -19.90
CA ASP A 56 -15.87 -35.62 -19.79
C ASP A 56 -14.36 -35.59 -19.56
N LEU A 57 -13.64 -34.72 -20.27
CA LEU A 57 -12.20 -34.50 -20.03
C LEU A 57 -11.91 -34.00 -18.62
N LEU A 58 -12.67 -33.02 -18.12
CA LEU A 58 -12.53 -32.51 -16.77
C LEU A 58 -12.78 -33.59 -15.71
N LEU A 59 -13.86 -34.33 -15.82
CA LEU A 59 -14.22 -35.42 -14.90
C LEU A 59 -13.17 -36.54 -14.91
N ASN A 60 -12.63 -36.87 -16.07
CA ASN A 60 -11.55 -37.84 -16.19
C ASN A 60 -10.28 -37.38 -15.51
N GLN A 61 -9.87 -36.11 -15.72
CA GLN A 61 -8.71 -35.54 -15.07
C GLN A 61 -8.88 -35.48 -13.54
N ILE A 62 -10.03 -35.06 -13.04
CA ILE A 62 -10.37 -35.03 -11.62
C ILE A 62 -10.23 -36.45 -11.02
N ARG A 63 -10.75 -37.48 -11.71
CA ARG A 63 -10.68 -38.88 -11.27
C ARG A 63 -9.24 -39.41 -11.25
N ILE A 64 -8.44 -39.14 -12.28
CA ILE A 64 -7.04 -39.54 -12.35
C ILE A 64 -6.22 -38.99 -11.15
N HIS A 65 -6.53 -37.76 -10.73
CA HIS A 65 -5.84 -37.11 -9.60
C HIS A 65 -6.47 -37.40 -8.23
N GLY A 66 -7.41 -38.36 -8.15
CA GLY A 66 -8.02 -38.78 -6.88
C GLY A 66 -8.88 -37.71 -6.20
N ILE A 67 -9.40 -36.73 -6.96
CA ILE A 67 -10.22 -35.64 -6.46
C ILE A 67 -11.69 -36.05 -6.53
N SER A 68 -12.44 -35.84 -5.44
CA SER A 68 -13.90 -36.05 -5.45
C SER A 68 -14.62 -34.89 -6.11
N SER A 69 -15.64 -35.15 -6.92
CA SER A 69 -16.46 -34.12 -7.54
C SER A 69 -17.91 -34.22 -7.08
N ARG A 70 -18.54 -33.07 -6.84
CA ARG A 70 -19.98 -32.95 -6.56
C ARG A 70 -20.60 -32.02 -7.62
N GLU A 71 -21.52 -32.54 -8.38
CA GLU A 71 -22.29 -31.75 -9.35
C GLU A 71 -23.48 -31.09 -8.65
N ILE A 72 -23.76 -29.84 -9.04
CA ILE A 72 -24.93 -29.08 -8.57
C ILE A 72 -25.81 -28.87 -9.79
N ASP A 73 -27.02 -29.44 -9.77
CA ASP A 73 -27.97 -29.45 -10.91
C ASP A 73 -28.63 -28.09 -11.20
N ALA A 74 -28.28 -27.04 -10.49
CA ALA A 74 -28.83 -25.71 -10.71
C ALA A 74 -28.01 -24.92 -11.73
N VAL A 75 -28.59 -24.57 -12.86
CA VAL A 75 -28.02 -23.58 -13.77
C VAL A 75 -28.23 -22.19 -13.16
N ILE A 76 -27.18 -21.59 -12.69
CA ILE A 76 -27.22 -20.19 -12.24
C ILE A 76 -26.89 -19.31 -13.44
N CYS A 77 -27.88 -18.56 -13.92
CA CYS A 77 -27.61 -17.39 -14.75
C CYS A 77 -26.96 -16.34 -13.87
N ILE A 78 -25.66 -16.15 -14.04
CA ILE A 78 -25.01 -14.94 -13.49
C ILE A 78 -25.55 -13.79 -14.34
N GLN A 79 -26.60 -13.14 -13.86
CA GLN A 79 -26.95 -11.84 -14.39
C GLN A 79 -25.69 -11.00 -14.20
N GLU A 80 -25.04 -10.64 -15.29
CA GLU A 80 -24.09 -9.56 -15.27
C GLU A 80 -24.77 -8.45 -14.47
N LYS A 81 -24.13 -8.02 -13.36
CA LYS A 81 -24.43 -6.70 -12.82
C LYS A 81 -24.43 -5.81 -14.03
N THR A 82 -25.61 -5.33 -14.41
CA THR A 82 -25.89 -4.48 -15.59
C THR A 82 -24.63 -3.71 -15.87
N PRO A 83 -23.98 -3.86 -17.03
CA PRO A 83 -22.71 -3.18 -17.25
C PRO A 83 -23.02 -1.75 -16.89
N LEU A 84 -22.34 -1.24 -15.83
CA LEU A 84 -22.42 0.17 -15.51
C LEU A 84 -22.24 0.80 -16.86
N ARG A 85 -23.33 1.39 -17.44
CA ARG A 85 -23.29 2.09 -18.72
C ARG A 85 -21.90 2.68 -18.74
N LYS A 86 -21.07 2.29 -19.70
CA LYS A 86 -19.83 3.01 -19.95
C LYS A 86 -20.29 4.42 -20.29
N ILE A 87 -20.51 5.24 -19.29
CA ILE A 87 -20.67 6.66 -19.46
C ILE A 87 -19.29 7.05 -19.92
N ALA A 88 -19.12 7.11 -21.23
CA ALA A 88 -17.92 7.67 -21.81
C ALA A 88 -17.93 9.15 -21.43
N LEU A 89 -16.80 9.65 -20.96
CA LEU A 89 -16.64 11.09 -20.79
C LEU A 89 -16.93 11.77 -22.14
N SER A 90 -17.51 12.94 -22.12
CA SER A 90 -17.60 13.80 -23.30
C SER A 90 -16.18 14.20 -23.74
N GLU A 91 -16.00 14.55 -24.99
CA GLU A 91 -14.70 15.00 -25.52
C GLU A 91 -14.11 16.16 -24.69
N THR A 92 -14.96 17.08 -24.24
CA THR A 92 -14.56 18.21 -23.38
C THR A 92 -14.05 17.74 -22.00
N GLU A 93 -14.63 16.71 -21.42
CA GLU A 93 -14.22 16.14 -20.14
C GLU A 93 -12.92 15.33 -20.27
N GLU A 94 -12.74 14.61 -21.37
CA GLU A 94 -11.47 13.92 -21.66
C GLU A 94 -10.33 14.92 -21.80
N VAL A 95 -10.55 16.01 -22.55
CA VAL A 95 -9.58 17.12 -22.68
C VAL A 95 -9.28 17.75 -21.32
N ALA A 96 -10.27 17.89 -20.44
CA ALA A 96 -10.06 18.42 -19.09
C ALA A 96 -9.16 17.52 -18.24
N VAL A 97 -9.36 16.19 -18.32
CA VAL A 97 -8.50 15.19 -17.63
C VAL A 97 -7.07 15.25 -18.16
N LEU A 98 -6.89 15.35 -19.48
CA LEU A 98 -5.56 15.49 -20.09
C LEU A 98 -4.86 16.77 -19.62
N LYS A 99 -5.52 17.93 -19.67
CA LYS A 99 -4.98 19.21 -19.19
C LYS A 99 -4.60 19.16 -17.70
N LEU A 100 -5.40 18.48 -16.86
CA LEU A 100 -5.04 18.25 -15.45
C LEU A 100 -3.73 17.49 -15.33
N VAL A 101 -3.58 16.39 -16.08
CA VAL A 101 -2.36 15.56 -16.06
C VAL A 101 -1.15 16.35 -16.55
N GLU A 102 -1.26 17.06 -17.67
CA GLU A 102 -0.21 17.92 -18.20
C GLU A 102 0.26 18.96 -17.19
N GLN A 103 -0.69 19.66 -16.57
CA GLN A 103 -0.38 20.69 -15.58
C GLN A 103 0.31 20.10 -14.32
N LEU A 104 -0.08 18.91 -13.88
CA LEU A 104 0.59 18.20 -12.80
C LEU A 104 2.01 17.79 -13.19
N MET A 105 2.21 17.32 -14.43
CA MET A 105 3.54 16.96 -14.96
C MET A 105 4.45 18.18 -15.07
N LEU A 106 3.96 19.32 -15.58
CA LEU A 106 4.70 20.57 -15.65
C LEU A 106 5.16 21.05 -14.27
N GLN A 107 4.34 20.85 -13.23
CA GLN A 107 4.69 21.20 -11.86
C GLN A 107 5.50 20.09 -11.15
N ARG A 108 5.96 19.07 -11.87
CA ARG A 108 6.81 18.00 -11.36
C ARG A 108 6.20 17.22 -10.17
N TYR A 109 4.88 17.04 -10.16
CA TYR A 109 4.24 16.17 -9.18
C TYR A 109 4.68 14.71 -9.34
N SER A 110 4.67 13.96 -8.23
CA SER A 110 5.03 12.53 -8.28
C SER A 110 4.01 11.73 -9.11
N HIS A 111 4.47 10.67 -9.77
CA HIS A 111 3.61 9.77 -10.55
C HIS A 111 2.40 9.27 -9.74
N ASN A 112 2.58 8.96 -8.46
CA ASN A 112 1.49 8.56 -7.58
C ASN A 112 0.47 9.69 -7.36
N THR A 113 0.91 10.93 -7.17
CA THR A 113 0.02 12.09 -7.02
C THR A 113 -0.75 12.33 -8.30
N ILE A 114 -0.09 12.28 -9.45
CA ILE A 114 -0.73 12.43 -10.77
C ILE A 114 -1.81 11.37 -10.95
N ARG A 115 -1.48 10.09 -10.69
CA ARG A 115 -2.44 8.99 -10.78
C ARG A 115 -3.64 9.18 -9.86
N THR A 116 -3.40 9.58 -8.62
CA THR A 116 -4.45 9.74 -7.61
C THR A 116 -5.37 10.91 -7.92
N TYR A 117 -4.81 12.06 -8.33
CA TYR A 117 -5.59 13.24 -8.71
C TYR A 117 -6.38 12.99 -9.98
N ARG A 118 -5.75 12.36 -10.99
CA ARG A 118 -6.45 11.95 -12.22
C ARG A 118 -7.64 11.06 -11.91
N GLN A 119 -7.44 10.04 -11.06
CA GLN A 119 -8.50 9.09 -10.72
C GLN A 119 -9.65 9.78 -9.96
N ALA A 120 -9.33 10.63 -8.98
CA ALA A 120 -10.34 11.38 -8.22
C ALA A 120 -11.16 12.31 -9.13
N PHE A 121 -10.49 13.03 -10.03
CA PHE A 121 -11.15 13.94 -10.98
C PHE A 121 -11.98 13.17 -12.02
N PHE A 122 -11.44 12.09 -12.57
CA PHE A 122 -12.15 11.22 -13.51
C PHE A 122 -13.41 10.63 -12.88
N GLN A 123 -13.34 10.13 -11.67
CA GLN A 123 -14.49 9.58 -10.95
C GLN A 123 -15.57 10.64 -10.72
N TYR A 124 -15.18 11.86 -10.39
CA TYR A 124 -16.11 12.97 -10.23
C TYR A 124 -16.89 13.25 -11.51
N LEU A 125 -16.19 13.36 -12.65
CA LEU A 125 -16.82 13.59 -13.95
C LEU A 125 -17.79 12.48 -14.34
N MET A 126 -17.37 11.24 -14.18
CA MET A 126 -18.18 10.06 -14.50
C MET A 126 -19.49 9.97 -13.70
N GLU A 127 -19.47 10.42 -12.43
CA GLU A 127 -20.63 10.29 -11.55
C GLU A 127 -21.57 11.50 -11.55
N THR A 128 -21.08 12.65 -12.00
CA THR A 128 -21.88 13.89 -11.93
C THR A 128 -22.58 14.25 -13.23
N ASN A 129 -22.15 13.72 -14.38
CA ASN A 129 -22.67 14.08 -15.71
C ASN A 129 -22.75 15.60 -15.92
N ASN A 130 -21.93 16.36 -15.18
CA ASN A 130 -22.03 17.80 -15.14
C ASN A 130 -21.05 18.45 -16.14
N SER A 131 -21.54 19.42 -16.88
CA SER A 131 -20.69 20.34 -17.61
C SER A 131 -19.73 21.03 -16.65
N LEU A 132 -18.42 20.87 -16.86
CA LEU A 132 -17.37 21.51 -16.06
C LEU A 132 -17.50 23.05 -16.01
N THR A 133 -18.21 23.63 -16.97
CA THR A 133 -18.46 25.08 -17.06
C THR A 133 -19.41 25.58 -15.98
N ASN A 134 -20.31 24.73 -15.51
CA ASN A 134 -21.34 25.08 -14.51
C ASN A 134 -21.10 24.46 -13.14
N THR A 135 -19.90 23.89 -12.92
CA THR A 135 -19.58 23.30 -11.62
C THR A 135 -19.45 24.38 -10.57
N ASP A 136 -20.32 24.32 -9.56
CA ASP A 136 -20.31 25.21 -8.41
C ASP A 136 -19.91 24.45 -7.12
N ARG A 137 -19.77 25.19 -6.03
CA ARG A 137 -19.43 24.67 -4.71
C ARG A 137 -20.48 23.70 -4.17
N ASP A 138 -21.77 23.98 -4.41
CA ASP A 138 -22.85 23.17 -3.84
C ASP A 138 -22.96 21.81 -4.53
N GLN A 139 -22.70 21.73 -5.81
CA GLN A 139 -22.60 20.49 -6.53
C GLN A 139 -21.44 19.61 -5.98
N ILE A 140 -20.27 20.21 -5.77
CA ILE A 140 -19.14 19.50 -5.15
C ILE A 140 -19.48 19.03 -3.74
N ARG A 141 -20.14 19.88 -2.95
CA ARG A 141 -20.61 19.54 -1.60
C ARG A 141 -21.59 18.37 -1.62
N ASN A 142 -22.58 18.38 -2.50
CA ASN A 142 -23.56 17.32 -2.63
C ASN A 142 -22.91 15.99 -3.06
N TYR A 143 -21.96 16.05 -4.00
CA TYR A 143 -21.17 14.90 -4.37
C TYR A 143 -20.39 14.32 -3.18
N LEU A 144 -19.68 15.15 -2.43
CA LEU A 144 -18.94 14.74 -1.24
C LEU A 144 -19.85 14.08 -0.21
N LEU A 145 -21.02 14.68 0.08
CA LEU A 145 -21.99 14.11 1.03
C LEU A 145 -22.49 12.73 0.57
N LYS A 146 -22.74 12.56 -0.73
CA LYS A 146 -23.10 11.26 -1.33
C LYS A 146 -21.99 10.25 -1.10
N GLN A 147 -20.75 10.58 -1.40
CA GLN A 147 -19.60 9.67 -1.27
C GLN A 147 -19.33 9.29 0.19
N ILE A 148 -19.41 10.25 1.10
CA ILE A 148 -19.24 10.00 2.55
C ILE A 148 -20.33 9.05 3.07
N LYS A 149 -21.60 9.27 2.70
CA LYS A 149 -22.72 8.45 3.17
C LYS A 149 -22.72 7.06 2.55
N GLN A 150 -22.52 6.95 1.24
CA GLN A 150 -22.65 5.70 0.50
C GLN A 150 -21.38 4.88 0.46
N GLN A 151 -20.21 5.52 0.23
CA GLN A 151 -18.91 4.87 0.06
C GLN A 151 -18.04 4.92 1.32
N LYS A 152 -18.52 5.55 2.40
CA LYS A 152 -17.81 5.71 3.69
C LYS A 152 -16.38 6.25 3.50
N TRP A 153 -16.23 7.30 2.68
CA TRP A 153 -14.93 7.90 2.46
C TRP A 153 -14.26 8.33 3.76
N SER A 154 -12.96 8.01 3.90
CA SER A 154 -12.13 8.53 4.98
C SER A 154 -11.82 10.01 4.76
N GLU A 155 -11.44 10.70 5.85
CA GLU A 155 -11.01 12.10 5.82
C GLU A 155 -9.85 12.32 4.85
N SER A 156 -8.91 11.36 4.79
CA SER A 156 -7.78 11.39 3.86
C SER A 156 -8.23 11.30 2.40
N THR A 157 -9.21 10.45 2.09
CA THR A 157 -9.79 10.32 0.76
C THR A 157 -10.50 11.60 0.36
N GLN A 158 -11.31 12.16 1.27
CA GLN A 158 -12.00 13.43 1.05
C GLN A 158 -11.02 14.58 0.79
N ASN A 159 -9.96 14.71 1.59
CA ASN A 159 -8.93 15.73 1.40
C ASN A 159 -8.19 15.57 0.07
N THR A 160 -7.88 14.35 -0.32
CA THR A 160 -7.23 14.06 -1.61
C THR A 160 -8.10 14.47 -2.79
N PHE A 161 -9.39 14.17 -2.72
CA PHE A 161 -10.37 14.57 -3.71
C PHE A 161 -10.49 16.10 -3.81
N ILE A 162 -10.65 16.79 -2.67
CA ILE A 162 -10.72 18.26 -2.63
C ILE A 162 -9.45 18.88 -3.21
N ASN A 163 -8.26 18.32 -2.90
CA ASN A 163 -7.01 18.80 -3.46
C ASN A 163 -6.94 18.64 -4.99
N ALA A 164 -7.44 17.54 -5.53
CA ALA A 164 -7.48 17.31 -6.97
C ALA A 164 -8.40 18.33 -7.69
N LEU A 165 -9.62 18.56 -7.16
CA LEU A 165 -10.54 19.54 -7.70
C LEU A 165 -10.02 20.98 -7.56
N ALA A 166 -9.52 21.35 -6.38
CA ALA A 166 -8.95 22.67 -6.15
C ALA A 166 -7.76 22.95 -7.08
N PHE A 167 -6.94 21.92 -7.35
CA PHE A 167 -5.85 22.04 -8.33
C PHE A 167 -6.40 22.28 -9.73
N TYR A 168 -7.38 21.50 -10.18
CA TYR A 168 -7.99 21.64 -11.49
C TYR A 168 -8.58 23.03 -11.67
N PHE A 169 -9.49 23.45 -10.78
CA PHE A 169 -10.17 24.74 -10.92
C PHE A 169 -9.18 25.90 -10.90
N ARG A 170 -8.24 25.93 -9.97
CA ARG A 170 -7.28 27.02 -9.85
C ARG A 170 -6.24 27.07 -10.97
N LYS A 171 -5.72 25.89 -11.41
CA LYS A 171 -4.56 25.84 -12.31
C LYS A 171 -4.90 25.54 -13.76
N VAL A 172 -6.01 24.86 -14.02
CA VAL A 172 -6.43 24.46 -15.38
C VAL A 172 -7.56 25.33 -15.89
N SER A 173 -8.68 25.39 -15.16
CA SER A 173 -9.84 26.18 -15.60
C SER A 173 -9.77 27.65 -15.19
N ARG A 174 -8.82 28.03 -14.31
CA ARG A 174 -8.65 29.40 -13.78
C ARG A 174 -9.89 29.95 -13.08
N GLN A 175 -10.70 29.06 -12.50
CA GLN A 175 -11.88 29.40 -11.71
C GLN A 175 -11.51 29.34 -10.21
N GLU A 176 -11.98 30.31 -9.44
CA GLU A 176 -11.83 30.31 -7.98
C GLU A 176 -13.09 29.75 -7.32
N ILE A 177 -13.02 28.47 -6.93
CA ILE A 177 -14.06 27.83 -6.10
C ILE A 177 -13.49 27.64 -4.70
N ASP A 178 -14.12 28.25 -3.70
CA ASP A 178 -13.68 28.08 -2.31
C ASP A 178 -14.15 26.72 -1.73
N LEU A 179 -13.22 25.79 -1.65
CA LEU A 179 -13.43 24.44 -1.12
C LEU A 179 -12.91 24.27 0.33
N ARG A 180 -12.43 25.34 0.99
CA ARG A 180 -11.80 25.24 2.33
C ARG A 180 -12.76 24.68 3.38
N ASN A 181 -13.99 25.13 3.38
CA ASN A 181 -15.01 24.70 4.34
C ASN A 181 -15.58 23.29 4.08
N LEU A 182 -15.20 22.67 2.96
CA LEU A 182 -15.55 21.27 2.65
C LEU A 182 -14.50 20.26 3.15
N ARG A 183 -13.40 20.75 3.74
CA ARG A 183 -12.37 19.87 4.30
C ARG A 183 -12.85 19.26 5.61
N PRO A 184 -12.53 17.97 5.84
CA PRO A 184 -12.79 17.37 7.14
C PRO A 184 -11.90 18.00 8.21
N ARG A 185 -12.32 17.88 9.46
CA ARG A 185 -11.44 18.19 10.60
C ARG A 185 -10.27 17.21 10.60
N GLU A 186 -9.07 17.70 10.90
CA GLU A 186 -7.91 16.82 11.03
C GLU A 186 -8.09 15.91 12.25
N PRO A 187 -8.07 14.58 12.08
CA PRO A 187 -8.12 13.69 13.23
C PRO A 187 -6.82 13.83 14.04
N LYS A 188 -6.93 14.11 15.32
CA LYS A 188 -5.81 14.13 16.28
C LYS A 188 -5.51 12.71 16.76
N SER A 189 -5.21 11.77 15.85
CA SER A 189 -4.79 10.44 16.25
C SER A 189 -3.29 10.42 16.51
N LEU A 190 -2.91 9.88 17.67
CA LEU A 190 -1.49 9.60 17.95
C LEU A 190 -1.00 8.48 17.04
N PRO A 191 0.25 8.55 16.56
CA PRO A 191 0.84 7.46 15.80
C PRO A 191 0.84 6.16 16.59
N ASN A 192 0.62 5.06 15.90
CA ASN A 192 0.78 3.74 16.46
C ASN A 192 2.29 3.45 16.64
N VAL A 193 2.71 3.06 17.83
CA VAL A 193 4.09 2.77 18.19
C VAL A 193 4.16 1.38 18.80
N LEU A 194 5.15 0.59 18.40
CA LEU A 194 5.48 -0.72 18.97
C LEU A 194 6.46 -0.53 20.12
N SER A 195 6.38 -1.37 21.15
CA SER A 195 7.43 -1.46 22.16
C SER A 195 8.71 -2.08 21.59
N GLU A 196 9.84 -1.93 22.29
CA GLU A 196 11.10 -2.55 21.85
C GLU A 196 10.97 -4.09 21.81
N GLU A 197 10.24 -4.67 22.75
CA GLU A 197 9.98 -6.13 22.81
C GLU A 197 9.14 -6.59 21.62
N GLU A 198 8.11 -5.82 21.22
CA GLU A 198 7.31 -6.12 20.04
C GLU A 198 8.14 -6.05 18.75
N VAL A 199 9.02 -5.06 18.63
CA VAL A 199 9.94 -4.95 17.48
C VAL A 199 10.88 -6.15 17.44
N VAL A 200 11.42 -6.58 18.57
CA VAL A 200 12.28 -7.80 18.67
C VAL A 200 11.50 -9.03 18.22
N LYS A 201 10.28 -9.24 18.71
CA LYS A 201 9.42 -10.36 18.30
C LYS A 201 9.16 -10.38 16.79
N ILE A 202 8.85 -9.23 16.20
CA ILE A 202 8.62 -9.11 14.75
C ILE A 202 9.88 -9.49 13.95
N ILE A 203 11.06 -8.99 14.37
CA ILE A 203 12.32 -9.29 13.69
C ILE A 203 12.70 -10.78 13.84
N GLN A 204 12.49 -11.36 15.01
CA GLN A 204 12.75 -12.79 15.27
C GLN A 204 11.80 -13.72 14.53
N ALA A 205 10.55 -13.29 14.29
CA ALA A 205 9.58 -14.05 13.50
C ALA A 205 9.98 -14.21 12.02
N CYS A 206 10.96 -13.42 11.53
CA CYS A 206 11.47 -13.53 10.17
C CYS A 206 12.56 -14.59 10.05
N GLU A 207 12.27 -15.72 9.42
CA GLU A 207 13.24 -16.79 9.14
C GLU A 207 14.15 -16.45 7.98
N ASN A 208 13.61 -15.81 6.93
CA ASN A 208 14.36 -15.45 5.74
C ASN A 208 15.30 -14.26 6.02
N THR A 209 16.59 -14.44 5.77
CA THR A 209 17.63 -13.43 6.02
C THR A 209 17.38 -12.10 5.31
N LYS A 210 16.92 -12.11 4.05
CA LYS A 210 16.58 -10.88 3.30
C LYS A 210 15.43 -10.14 4.00
N HIS A 211 14.38 -10.86 4.37
CA HIS A 211 13.20 -10.27 5.02
C HIS A 211 13.57 -9.65 6.38
N LYS A 212 14.34 -10.38 7.17
CA LYS A 212 14.85 -9.91 8.46
C LYS A 212 15.69 -8.66 8.29
N THR A 213 16.63 -8.67 7.32
CA THR A 213 17.50 -7.52 7.03
C THR A 213 16.69 -6.27 6.61
N ILE A 214 15.65 -6.43 5.79
CA ILE A 214 14.76 -5.34 5.39
C ILE A 214 14.07 -4.72 6.62
N LEU A 215 13.46 -5.51 7.48
CA LEU A 215 12.74 -5.00 8.66
C LEU A 215 13.69 -4.37 9.68
N MET A 216 14.85 -5.00 9.90
CA MET A 216 15.90 -4.42 10.75
C MET A 216 16.38 -3.07 10.22
N LEU A 217 16.59 -2.93 8.92
CA LEU A 217 17.06 -1.69 8.31
C LEU A 217 16.02 -0.57 8.43
N ILE A 218 14.73 -0.89 8.20
CA ILE A 218 13.64 0.07 8.37
C ILE A 218 13.61 0.63 9.79
N TYR A 219 13.69 -0.25 10.79
CA TYR A 219 13.66 0.15 12.20
C TYR A 219 14.95 0.85 12.63
N SER A 220 16.14 0.32 12.30
CA SER A 220 17.41 0.84 12.79
C SER A 220 17.81 2.20 12.20
N ALA A 221 17.30 2.53 11.02
CA ALA A 221 17.60 3.77 10.31
C ALA A 221 16.37 4.66 10.09
N GLY A 222 15.19 4.28 10.57
CA GLY A 222 13.96 5.05 10.43
C GLY A 222 13.56 5.32 8.98
N LEU A 223 13.79 4.38 8.07
CA LEU A 223 13.57 4.58 6.63
C LEU A 223 12.10 4.52 6.25
N ARG A 224 11.72 5.31 5.23
CA ARG A 224 10.43 5.14 4.55
C ARG A 224 10.47 3.89 3.67
N LEU A 225 9.30 3.32 3.42
CA LEU A 225 9.19 2.13 2.55
C LEU A 225 9.82 2.33 1.17
N SER A 226 9.57 3.48 0.53
CA SER A 226 10.19 3.80 -0.77
C SER A 226 11.70 4.00 -0.67
N GLU A 227 12.21 4.45 0.45
CA GLU A 227 13.64 4.66 0.65
C GLU A 227 14.37 3.33 0.78
N VAL A 228 13.86 2.40 1.60
CA VAL A 228 14.52 1.11 1.80
C VAL A 228 14.65 0.28 0.52
N ILE A 229 13.67 0.34 -0.37
CA ILE A 229 13.75 -0.40 -1.65
C ILE A 229 14.67 0.29 -2.68
N SER A 230 14.96 1.58 -2.52
CA SER A 230 15.81 2.36 -3.42
C SER A 230 17.26 2.57 -2.92
N ILE A 231 17.63 1.97 -1.80
CA ILE A 231 19.01 1.97 -1.32
C ILE A 231 19.88 1.12 -2.24
N ARG A 232 21.05 1.65 -2.61
CA ARG A 232 22.10 0.94 -3.35
C ARG A 232 23.14 0.41 -2.38
N LYS A 233 23.95 -0.57 -2.84
CA LYS A 233 25.10 -1.04 -2.05
C LYS A 233 26.04 0.09 -1.66
N ASP A 234 26.30 1.00 -2.59
CA ASP A 234 27.24 2.10 -2.42
C ASP A 234 26.73 3.23 -1.51
N ASP A 235 25.44 3.20 -1.16
CA ASP A 235 24.86 4.15 -0.22
C ASP A 235 25.15 3.78 1.25
N LEU A 236 25.81 2.62 1.50
CA LEU A 236 26.19 2.14 2.83
C LEU A 236 27.62 2.55 3.17
N HIS A 237 27.78 3.48 4.08
CA HIS A 237 29.08 3.97 4.56
C HIS A 237 29.46 3.29 5.88
N PHE A 238 30.03 2.09 5.82
CA PHE A 238 30.38 1.28 6.98
C PHE A 238 31.39 1.97 7.92
N ALA A 239 32.38 2.67 7.37
CA ALA A 239 33.42 3.35 8.17
C ALA A 239 32.85 4.52 8.98
N SER A 240 31.87 5.25 8.48
CA SER A 240 31.28 6.41 9.14
C SER A 240 29.95 6.12 9.87
N ASN A 241 29.50 4.86 9.86
CA ASN A 241 28.24 4.42 10.49
C ASN A 241 27.00 5.13 9.92
N LYS A 242 26.99 5.39 8.62
CA LYS A 242 25.93 6.16 7.94
C LYS A 242 25.36 5.43 6.74
N ILE A 243 24.09 5.73 6.45
CA ILE A 243 23.38 5.33 5.23
C ILE A 243 23.02 6.59 4.49
N PHE A 244 23.42 6.70 3.23
CA PHE A 244 23.00 7.80 2.37
C PHE A 244 21.63 7.51 1.77
N VAL A 245 20.65 8.38 2.04
CA VAL A 245 19.27 8.25 1.57
C VAL A 245 19.02 9.30 0.50
N LYS A 246 19.04 8.85 -0.75
CA LYS A 246 18.80 9.71 -1.93
C LYS A 246 17.34 10.09 -2.07
N SER A 247 17.09 11.34 -2.41
CA SER A 247 15.80 11.85 -2.94
C SER A 247 14.56 11.39 -2.16
N GLY A 248 14.59 11.50 -0.84
CA GLY A 248 13.41 11.32 -0.02
C GLY A 248 12.25 12.25 -0.44
N LYS A 249 11.09 12.10 0.16
CA LYS A 249 9.93 12.97 -0.05
C LYS A 249 10.34 14.44 0.20
N GLY A 250 10.26 15.28 -0.86
CA GLY A 250 10.73 16.68 -0.81
C GLY A 250 12.11 16.90 -1.42
N LYS A 251 12.72 15.90 -2.08
CA LYS A 251 14.00 15.98 -2.82
C LYS A 251 15.20 16.43 -1.97
N LYS A 252 15.21 16.21 -0.67
CA LYS A 252 16.37 16.42 0.19
C LYS A 252 17.06 15.10 0.48
N ASP A 253 18.29 14.96 0.02
CA ASP A 253 19.17 13.88 0.39
C ASP A 253 19.56 14.03 1.88
N ARG A 254 19.80 12.91 2.55
CA ARG A 254 20.21 12.92 3.96
C ARG A 254 21.04 11.70 4.31
N TYR A 255 21.69 11.77 5.44
CA TYR A 255 22.29 10.62 6.10
C TYR A 255 21.40 10.10 7.21
N SER A 256 21.33 8.79 7.36
CA SER A 256 20.72 8.11 8.50
C SER A 256 21.73 7.19 9.18
N LEU A 257 21.33 6.57 10.30
CA LEU A 257 22.20 5.76 11.14
C LEU A 257 22.39 4.36 10.57
N LEU A 258 23.62 3.84 10.68
CA LEU A 258 23.97 2.45 10.45
C LEU A 258 24.53 1.84 11.74
N SER A 259 23.70 1.13 12.49
CA SER A 259 24.11 0.53 13.76
C SER A 259 25.05 -0.67 13.56
N GLU A 260 25.89 -0.98 14.57
CA GLU A 260 26.82 -2.11 14.51
C GLU A 260 26.08 -3.45 14.29
N LYS A 261 24.94 -3.67 14.98
CA LYS A 261 24.10 -4.85 14.76
C LYS A 261 23.59 -4.93 13.31
N MET A 262 23.29 -3.78 12.70
CA MET A 262 22.84 -3.73 11.30
C MET A 262 23.97 -4.03 10.34
N LYS A 263 25.20 -3.59 10.62
CA LYS A 263 26.40 -3.92 9.81
C LYS A 263 26.61 -5.44 9.74
N THR A 264 26.61 -6.10 10.89
CA THR A 264 26.75 -7.58 10.95
C THR A 264 25.65 -8.29 10.18
N GLN A 265 24.41 -7.84 10.31
CA GLN A 265 23.29 -8.42 9.57
C GLN A 265 23.41 -8.18 8.06
N LEU A 266 23.90 -7.00 7.63
CA LEU A 266 24.14 -6.68 6.23
C LEU A 266 25.26 -7.54 5.63
N GLN A 267 26.34 -7.78 6.36
CA GLN A 267 27.41 -8.67 5.93
C GLN A 267 26.90 -10.09 5.68
N THR A 268 26.12 -10.64 6.63
CA THR A 268 25.48 -11.95 6.46
C THR A 268 24.56 -11.97 5.23
N TYR A 269 23.75 -10.93 5.06
CA TYR A 269 22.86 -10.82 3.92
C TYR A 269 23.61 -10.72 2.59
N GLN A 270 24.61 -9.84 2.51
CA GLN A 270 25.38 -9.62 1.27
C GLN A 270 26.18 -10.85 0.89
N SER A 271 26.71 -11.62 1.83
CA SER A 271 27.41 -12.88 1.57
C SER A 271 26.47 -13.94 0.98
N ALA A 272 25.24 -14.03 1.49
CA ALA A 272 24.27 -15.03 1.04
C ALA A 272 23.58 -14.67 -0.29
N TYR A 273 23.23 -13.39 -0.50
CA TYR A 273 22.41 -12.97 -1.64
C TYR A 273 23.18 -12.26 -2.74
N ARG A 274 24.39 -11.74 -2.46
CA ARG A 274 25.32 -11.08 -3.40
C ARG A 274 24.63 -10.03 -4.31
N PRO A 275 23.89 -9.04 -3.74
CA PRO A 275 23.18 -8.06 -4.54
C PRO A 275 24.14 -7.29 -5.45
N ARG A 276 23.71 -6.98 -6.69
CA ARG A 276 24.56 -6.32 -7.70
C ARG A 276 24.48 -4.80 -7.62
N TYR A 277 23.26 -4.27 -7.69
CA TYR A 277 23.03 -2.81 -7.76
C TYR A 277 22.18 -2.29 -6.60
N TRP A 278 20.95 -2.81 -6.48
CA TRP A 278 20.09 -2.45 -5.35
C TRP A 278 20.49 -3.26 -4.13
N LEU A 279 20.42 -2.65 -2.95
CA LEU A 279 20.68 -3.39 -1.72
C LEU A 279 19.71 -4.58 -1.60
N PHE A 280 18.46 -4.38 -1.97
CA PHE A 280 17.45 -5.44 -2.01
C PHE A 280 16.91 -5.59 -3.44
N GLU A 281 17.26 -6.68 -4.06
CA GLU A 281 16.84 -7.04 -5.41
C GLU A 281 15.68 -8.03 -5.39
N GLY A 282 14.76 -7.89 -6.36
CA GLY A 282 13.71 -8.85 -6.66
C GLY A 282 14.23 -10.08 -7.41
N GLN A 283 13.32 -10.90 -7.94
CA GLN A 283 13.70 -12.11 -8.72
C GLN A 283 14.36 -11.76 -10.05
N THR A 284 14.05 -10.61 -10.64
CA THR A 284 14.57 -10.12 -11.94
C THR A 284 15.69 -9.10 -11.79
N GLU A 285 16.39 -9.09 -10.65
CA GLU A 285 17.45 -8.11 -10.32
C GLU A 285 16.97 -6.63 -10.28
N GLU A 286 15.67 -6.40 -10.41
CA GLU A 286 15.04 -5.09 -10.22
C GLU A 286 14.88 -4.76 -8.74
N GLN A 287 14.44 -3.54 -8.46
CA GLN A 287 14.11 -3.13 -7.09
C GLN A 287 13.11 -4.08 -6.43
N TYR A 288 13.33 -4.34 -5.16
CA TYR A 288 12.36 -5.10 -4.38
C TYR A 288 11.02 -4.38 -4.29
N SER A 289 9.89 -5.11 -4.41
CA SER A 289 8.60 -4.45 -4.52
C SER A 289 8.08 -3.91 -3.18
N VAL A 290 7.44 -2.74 -3.22
CA VAL A 290 6.72 -2.15 -2.08
C VAL A 290 5.74 -3.14 -1.45
N ARG A 291 4.97 -3.85 -2.29
CA ARG A 291 3.98 -4.83 -1.83
C ARG A 291 4.61 -6.03 -1.13
N SER A 292 5.78 -6.47 -1.59
CA SER A 292 6.53 -7.56 -0.96
C SER A 292 6.97 -7.17 0.46
N VAL A 293 7.53 -5.97 0.65
CA VAL A 293 7.93 -5.49 2.00
C VAL A 293 6.73 -5.39 2.94
N GLN A 294 5.60 -4.88 2.47
CA GLN A 294 4.37 -4.82 3.25
C GLN A 294 3.85 -6.22 3.63
N ALA A 295 3.93 -7.18 2.69
CA ALA A 295 3.53 -8.57 2.95
C ALA A 295 4.47 -9.27 3.94
N ILE A 296 5.78 -9.00 3.87
CA ILE A 296 6.77 -9.50 4.83
C ILE A 296 6.42 -9.04 6.24
N LEU A 297 6.23 -7.74 6.42
CA LEU A 297 5.91 -7.20 7.74
C LEU A 297 4.59 -7.77 8.27
N ARG A 298 3.53 -7.83 7.45
CA ARG A 298 2.25 -8.38 7.88
C ARG A 298 2.37 -9.82 8.37
N ARG A 299 3.10 -10.69 7.64
CA ARG A 299 3.35 -12.07 8.07
C ARG A 299 4.17 -12.14 9.35
N ALA A 300 5.19 -11.27 9.50
CA ALA A 300 6.01 -11.21 10.69
C ALA A 300 5.21 -10.77 11.93
N VAL A 301 4.34 -9.77 11.77
CA VAL A 301 3.44 -9.27 12.82
C VAL A 301 2.45 -10.36 13.25
N GLU A 302 1.83 -11.05 12.29
CA GLU A 302 0.91 -12.16 12.52
C GLU A 302 1.61 -13.30 13.26
N LYS A 303 2.80 -13.72 12.80
CA LYS A 303 3.59 -14.79 13.44
C LYS A 303 4.10 -14.40 14.83
N ALA A 304 4.43 -13.14 15.04
CA ALA A 304 4.88 -12.61 16.33
C ALA A 304 3.75 -12.44 17.36
N GLY A 305 2.48 -12.46 16.93
CA GLY A 305 1.33 -12.26 17.80
C GLY A 305 1.28 -10.86 18.44
N VAL A 306 1.79 -9.84 17.73
CA VAL A 306 1.81 -8.46 18.22
C VAL A 306 0.73 -7.62 17.53
N ASN A 307 0.70 -6.31 17.82
CA ASN A 307 -0.29 -5.38 17.28
C ASN A 307 -0.57 -5.58 15.78
N PRO A 308 -1.77 -6.07 15.40
CA PRO A 308 -2.10 -6.40 13.99
C PRO A 308 -2.17 -5.20 13.06
N PHE A 309 -2.26 -3.98 13.60
CA PHE A 309 -2.30 -2.74 12.85
C PHE A 309 -0.91 -2.16 12.56
N ALA A 310 0.16 -2.89 12.92
CA ALA A 310 1.52 -2.45 12.66
C ALA A 310 1.82 -2.41 11.15
N THR A 311 2.36 -1.29 10.70
CA THR A 311 2.75 -1.02 9.31
C THR A 311 4.24 -0.70 9.22
N VAL A 312 4.78 -0.59 8.02
CA VAL A 312 6.16 -0.13 7.82
C VAL A 312 6.38 1.29 8.41
N HIS A 313 5.34 2.13 8.35
CA HIS A 313 5.40 3.44 9.02
C HIS A 313 5.41 3.32 10.54
N THR A 314 4.74 2.31 11.11
CA THR A 314 4.78 2.04 12.55
C THR A 314 6.21 1.72 13.02
N LEU A 315 6.99 0.90 12.30
CA LEU A 315 8.39 0.65 12.61
C LEU A 315 9.23 1.95 12.63
N ARG A 316 9.00 2.83 11.66
CA ARG A 316 9.67 4.12 11.60
C ARG A 316 9.21 5.05 12.73
N HIS A 317 7.92 5.06 13.09
CA HIS A 317 7.41 5.82 14.23
C HIS A 317 8.03 5.32 15.54
N SER A 318 8.12 4.00 15.72
CA SER A 318 8.74 3.37 16.88
C SER A 318 10.22 3.75 16.99
N PHE A 319 10.98 3.74 15.88
CA PHE A 319 12.36 4.21 15.87
C PHE A 319 12.48 5.66 16.38
N ALA A 320 11.63 6.56 15.88
CA ALA A 320 11.67 7.97 16.28
C ALA A 320 11.30 8.16 17.75
N THR A 321 10.27 7.46 18.22
CA THR A 321 9.82 7.51 19.61
C THR A 321 10.88 6.96 20.55
N HIS A 322 11.48 5.80 20.23
CA HIS A 322 12.53 5.20 21.05
C HIS A 322 13.81 6.05 21.12
N LEU A 323 14.17 6.76 20.03
CA LEU A 323 15.27 7.74 20.08
C LEU A 323 14.95 8.89 21.02
N LEU A 324 13.72 9.42 20.96
CA LEU A 324 13.29 10.52 21.83
C LEU A 324 13.25 10.09 23.30
N GLU A 325 12.75 8.89 23.60
CA GLU A 325 12.73 8.30 24.94
C GLU A 325 14.13 8.07 25.53
N ARG A 326 15.13 7.88 24.65
CA ARG A 326 16.55 7.79 25.03
C ARG A 326 17.24 9.15 25.15
N GLY A 327 16.47 10.25 25.04
CA GLY A 327 16.99 11.61 25.21
C GLY A 327 17.62 12.23 23.98
N THR A 328 17.44 11.65 22.79
CA THR A 328 17.93 12.26 21.55
C THR A 328 17.14 13.53 21.25
N ASP A 329 17.83 14.65 20.99
CA ASP A 329 17.18 15.91 20.64
C ASP A 329 16.31 15.77 19.39
N ILE A 330 15.13 16.38 19.44
CA ILE A 330 14.11 16.29 18.38
C ILE A 330 14.59 16.81 17.03
N ARG A 331 15.53 17.76 17.01
CA ARG A 331 16.12 18.32 15.78
C ARG A 331 16.98 17.29 15.06
N TYR A 332 17.78 16.50 15.82
CA TYR A 332 18.54 15.38 15.24
C TYR A 332 17.60 14.29 14.69
N ILE A 333 16.53 13.97 15.43
CA ILE A 333 15.51 13.01 14.95
C ILE A 333 14.87 13.53 13.65
N GLN A 334 14.54 14.82 13.59
CA GLN A 334 14.01 15.47 12.38
C GLN A 334 14.96 15.32 11.19
N GLU A 335 16.25 15.58 11.39
CA GLU A 335 17.28 15.49 10.36
C GLU A 335 17.43 14.05 9.86
N ILE A 336 17.61 13.08 10.76
CA ILE A 336 17.72 11.65 10.45
C ILE A 336 16.50 11.15 9.67
N LEU A 337 15.30 11.56 10.07
CA LEU A 337 14.05 11.18 9.38
C LEU A 337 13.83 11.96 8.09
N GLY A 338 14.49 13.10 7.88
CA GLY A 338 14.28 13.99 6.73
C GLY A 338 12.87 14.57 6.71
N HIS A 339 12.40 15.09 7.84
CA HIS A 339 11.15 15.83 7.92
C HIS A 339 11.39 17.29 7.57
N SER A 340 10.64 17.81 6.60
CA SER A 340 10.73 19.21 6.18
C SER A 340 10.17 20.21 7.19
N SER A 341 9.34 19.74 8.13
CA SER A 341 8.72 20.54 9.17
C SER A 341 8.90 19.88 10.54
N VAL A 342 9.21 20.68 11.55
CA VAL A 342 9.31 20.25 12.96
C VAL A 342 7.99 19.67 13.43
N LYS A 343 6.85 20.24 13.01
CA LYS A 343 5.50 19.74 13.35
C LYS A 343 5.31 18.24 13.06
N THR A 344 5.99 17.73 12.03
CA THR A 344 5.92 16.30 11.70
C THR A 344 6.66 15.43 12.71
N THR A 345 7.62 15.99 13.44
CA THR A 345 8.41 15.30 14.46
C THR A 345 7.84 15.54 15.87
N GLU A 346 7.19 16.69 16.10
CA GLU A 346 6.51 17.02 17.36
C GLU A 346 5.43 16.01 17.76
N ILE A 347 4.86 15.27 16.79
CA ILE A 347 3.87 14.22 17.09
C ILE A 347 4.44 13.15 18.04
N TYR A 348 5.75 12.94 18.06
CA TYR A 348 6.40 11.96 18.95
C TYR A 348 6.47 12.44 20.39
N THR A 349 6.52 13.76 20.65
CA THR A 349 6.55 14.30 22.01
C THR A 349 5.27 14.04 22.80
N HIS A 350 4.15 13.84 22.11
CA HIS A 350 2.87 13.51 22.75
C HIS A 350 2.72 12.02 23.10
N ILE A 351 3.66 11.17 22.66
CA ILE A 351 3.61 9.71 22.84
C ILE A 351 4.54 9.27 23.96
N THR A 352 5.64 9.99 24.16
CA THR A 352 6.65 9.63 25.16
C THR A 352 6.12 9.84 26.59
N LYS A 353 6.08 8.77 27.38
CA LYS A 353 5.65 8.81 28.79
C LYS A 353 6.65 9.53 29.70
N LYS A 354 7.90 9.69 29.25
CA LYS A 354 9.02 10.18 30.07
C LYS A 354 9.23 11.70 30.06
N GLY A 355 8.49 12.44 29.27
CA GLY A 355 8.74 13.90 29.11
C GLY A 355 8.48 14.74 30.38
N GLY A 356 7.67 14.26 31.32
CA GLY A 356 7.36 14.97 32.56
C GLY A 356 8.11 14.46 33.80
N GLU A 357 8.44 13.16 33.85
CA GLU A 357 9.01 12.53 35.06
C GLU A 357 10.54 12.69 35.21
N GLN A 358 11.25 13.08 34.15
CA GLN A 358 12.71 13.25 34.15
C GLN A 358 13.18 14.68 34.20
N ILE A 359 12.28 15.67 34.27
CA ILE A 359 12.65 17.05 34.43
C ILE A 359 13.02 17.29 35.90
N LYS A 360 14.33 17.23 36.18
CA LYS A 360 14.86 17.67 37.47
C LYS A 360 15.25 19.16 37.39
N SER A 361 14.99 19.88 38.45
CA SER A 361 15.46 21.28 38.54
C SER A 361 16.98 21.32 38.41
N PRO A 362 17.54 22.26 37.63
CA PRO A 362 19.01 22.46 37.63
C PRO A 362 19.58 22.68 39.04
N LEU A 363 18.79 23.22 39.94
CA LEU A 363 19.17 23.45 41.33
C LEU A 363 19.44 22.14 42.10
N ASP A 364 18.71 21.05 41.76
CA ASP A 364 18.89 19.76 42.44
C ASP A 364 20.24 19.09 42.14
N ASN A 365 20.97 19.60 41.16
CA ASN A 365 22.29 19.11 40.76
C ASN A 365 23.43 20.06 41.21
N LEU A 366 23.13 21.13 41.96
CA LEU A 366 24.12 22.06 42.50
C LEU A 366 24.49 21.64 43.91
N GLU A 367 25.77 21.41 44.15
CA GLU A 367 26.33 21.31 45.52
C GLU A 367 26.40 22.73 46.12
N LEU A 368 25.46 23.09 47.01
CA LEU A 368 25.38 24.38 47.69
C LEU A 368 25.98 24.26 49.08
#